data_2e9971a9de8f06de4122ce99181de90f
#
_entry.id   2e9971a9de8f06de4122ce99181de90f
#
_cell.length_a   1.000
_cell.length_b   1.000
_cell.length_c   1.000
_cell.angle_alpha   90.00
_cell.angle_beta   90.00
_cell.angle_gamma   90.00
#
_symmetry.space_group_name_H-M   'P 1'
#
loop_
_entity.id
_entity.type
_entity.pdbx_description
1 polymer ?
#
loop_
_entity_poly.entity_id
_entity_poly.type
_entity_poly.pdbx_seq_one_letter_code
_entity_poly.pdbx_strand_id
1 'polypeptide(L)'
;RKESSAASDVYKRQAVVDPTAVVSPTATIEALAFVGPGAVIGDNVHIGPQATVEAGAQVGADSQIKARAVLGERCRIGERCVLNQGAVVGGDGFGFAPDQGTWVKIEQMGIAWLGDDVEIGINTCVDRGALGDTVLEDGVKLDNQIQVAHNVHIGKHTAMAGCVGIAGSCDIGAYCTIGGAAMIGGHIRIGDHVHISAATVVTRSVLKPGVYTGAFPLSENAVWRKNAAALRHLSTLRDRVRSLEQHAGLSRLEDGISEDL
;
A
#
# COMPACT_ATOMS: atom_id res chain seq x y z
N ARG A 1 20.89 31.04 35.83
CA ARG A 1 21.17 31.20 34.38
C ARG A 1 21.52 29.82 33.90
N LYS A 2 20.64 29.22 33.11
CA LYS A 2 20.95 27.99 32.39
C LYS A 2 21.84 28.38 31.23
N GLU A 3 23.10 28.05 31.31
CA GLU A 3 23.90 27.96 30.10
C GLU A 3 23.36 26.78 29.28
N SER A 4 22.51 27.09 28.33
CA SER A 4 22.29 26.21 27.21
C SER A 4 23.66 26.06 26.56
N SER A 5 24.28 24.90 26.64
CA SER A 5 25.56 24.70 26.01
C SER A 5 25.43 25.01 24.52
N ALA A 6 26.37 25.78 23.97
CA ALA A 6 26.39 26.14 22.54
C ALA A 6 26.26 24.90 21.65
N ALA A 7 26.70 23.73 22.10
CA ALA A 7 26.53 22.46 21.43
C ALA A 7 25.04 22.03 21.32
N SER A 8 24.25 22.14 22.39
CA SER A 8 22.82 21.79 22.37
C SER A 8 22.03 22.70 21.44
N ASP A 9 22.40 23.98 21.33
CA ASP A 9 21.76 24.93 20.43
C ASP A 9 22.16 24.71 18.95
N VAL A 10 23.35 24.21 18.70
CA VAL A 10 23.77 23.86 17.33
C VAL A 10 22.99 22.65 16.81
N TYR A 11 22.79 21.61 17.64
CA TYR A 11 22.00 20.44 17.22
C TYR A 11 20.51 20.77 17.07
N LYS A 12 19.93 21.53 17.98
CA LYS A 12 18.55 22.01 17.89
C LYS A 12 18.30 22.95 16.70
N ARG A 13 19.32 23.68 16.22
CA ARG A 13 19.21 24.50 15.01
C ARG A 13 19.07 23.69 13.73
N GLN A 14 19.32 22.39 13.75
CA GLN A 14 19.22 21.51 12.59
C GLN A 14 17.85 20.85 12.44
N ALA A 15 17.02 20.81 13.49
CA ALA A 15 15.62 20.42 13.41
C ALA A 15 14.73 21.67 13.33
N VAL A 16 13.71 21.64 12.48
CA VAL A 16 12.72 22.71 12.36
C VAL A 16 11.41 22.21 12.95
N VAL A 17 11.01 22.80 14.06
CA VAL A 17 9.72 22.52 14.72
C VAL A 17 8.91 23.80 14.73
N ASP A 18 7.74 23.78 14.10
CA ASP A 18 6.85 24.94 14.07
C ASP A 18 6.37 25.28 15.49
N PRO A 19 6.31 26.57 15.87
CA PRO A 19 5.87 26.97 17.21
C PRO A 19 4.45 26.57 17.57
N THR A 20 3.59 26.29 16.59
CA THR A 20 2.21 25.82 16.79
C THR A 20 2.09 24.30 16.90
N ALA A 21 3.16 23.55 16.66
CA ALA A 21 3.18 22.11 16.85
C ALA A 21 3.09 21.75 18.35
N VAL A 22 2.32 20.73 18.66
CA VAL A 22 2.19 20.17 20.01
C VAL A 22 3.08 18.94 20.10
N VAL A 23 4.20 19.06 20.82
CA VAL A 23 5.19 17.98 20.93
C VAL A 23 5.28 17.55 22.39
N SER A 24 5.10 16.24 22.64
CA SER A 24 5.32 15.69 23.99
C SER A 24 6.74 15.95 24.48
N PRO A 25 6.93 16.28 25.77
CA PRO A 25 8.25 16.46 26.35
C PRO A 25 9.11 15.19 26.36
N THR A 26 8.51 14.01 26.16
CA THR A 26 9.20 12.72 26.06
C THR A 26 9.58 12.34 24.62
N ALA A 27 9.10 13.08 23.62
CA ALA A 27 9.44 12.85 22.22
C ALA A 27 10.89 13.25 21.92
N THR A 28 11.51 12.52 20.99
CA THR A 28 12.85 12.81 20.46
C THR A 28 12.75 13.25 19.01
N ILE A 29 13.30 14.42 18.67
CA ILE A 29 13.33 14.93 17.30
C ILE A 29 14.80 15.12 16.91
N GLU A 30 15.25 14.39 15.90
CA GLU A 30 16.64 14.39 15.47
C GLU A 30 16.95 15.51 14.46
N ALA A 31 18.24 15.62 14.16
CA ALA A 31 18.77 16.67 13.30
C ALA A 31 18.12 16.67 11.90
N LEU A 32 17.85 17.88 11.37
CA LEU A 32 17.25 18.11 10.05
C LEU A 32 15.82 17.57 9.89
N ALA A 33 15.20 17.08 10.96
CA ALA A 33 13.79 16.75 10.94
C ALA A 33 12.93 18.02 10.83
N PHE A 34 11.78 17.91 10.18
CA PHE A 34 10.78 18.95 10.07
C PHE A 34 9.47 18.51 10.72
N VAL A 35 8.94 19.35 11.61
CA VAL A 35 7.61 19.19 12.22
C VAL A 35 6.80 20.45 11.92
N GLY A 36 5.77 20.31 11.09
CA GLY A 36 4.98 21.39 10.53
C GLY A 36 3.95 22.00 11.49
N PRO A 37 3.30 23.09 11.05
CA PRO A 37 2.29 23.81 11.83
C PRO A 37 1.16 22.90 12.31
N GLY A 38 0.81 23.02 13.60
CA GLY A 38 -0.32 22.28 14.20
C GLY A 38 -0.14 20.75 14.23
N ALA A 39 1.04 20.23 13.91
CA ALA A 39 1.32 18.79 14.06
C ALA A 39 1.28 18.39 15.54
N VAL A 40 0.83 17.16 15.81
CA VAL A 40 0.73 16.60 17.17
C VAL A 40 1.61 15.37 17.27
N ILE A 41 2.59 15.43 18.17
CA ILE A 41 3.57 14.36 18.42
C ILE A 41 3.35 13.81 19.82
N GLY A 42 2.97 12.54 19.91
CA GLY A 42 2.67 11.83 21.16
C GLY A 42 3.90 11.50 22.02
N ASP A 43 3.62 10.82 23.11
CA ASP A 43 4.65 10.43 24.07
C ASP A 43 5.63 9.40 23.48
N ASN A 44 6.92 9.52 23.84
CA ASN A 44 7.99 8.63 23.43
C ASN A 44 8.16 8.48 21.90
N VAL A 45 7.56 9.35 21.10
CA VAL A 45 7.73 9.33 19.65
C VAL A 45 9.16 9.68 19.29
N HIS A 46 9.71 8.94 18.30
CA HIS A 46 11.03 9.21 17.75
C HIS A 46 10.92 9.67 16.28
N ILE A 47 11.30 10.91 16.01
CA ILE A 47 11.40 11.50 14.67
C ILE A 47 12.87 11.50 14.25
N GLY A 48 13.22 10.60 13.35
CA GLY A 48 14.59 10.39 12.85
C GLY A 48 15.10 11.54 11.97
N PRO A 49 16.39 11.51 11.63
CA PRO A 49 17.03 12.61 10.89
C PRO A 49 16.42 12.78 9.49
N GLN A 50 16.19 14.05 9.11
CA GLN A 50 15.57 14.41 7.83
C GLN A 50 14.15 13.84 7.61
N ALA A 51 13.50 13.33 8.66
CA ALA A 51 12.10 12.94 8.56
C ALA A 51 11.21 14.18 8.54
N THR A 52 10.06 14.08 7.87
CA THR A 52 9.11 15.18 7.71
C THR A 52 7.75 14.77 8.27
N VAL A 53 7.23 15.57 9.20
CA VAL A 53 5.85 15.48 9.66
C VAL A 53 5.18 16.80 9.25
N GLU A 54 4.26 16.72 8.31
CA GLU A 54 3.65 17.92 7.70
C GLU A 54 2.56 18.55 8.58
N ALA A 55 1.98 19.66 8.10
CA ALA A 55 1.02 20.46 8.86
C ALA A 55 -0.19 19.63 9.32
N GLY A 56 -0.57 19.76 10.59
CA GLY A 56 -1.73 19.08 11.18
C GLY A 56 -1.64 17.56 11.26
N ALA A 57 -0.51 16.95 10.89
CA ALA A 57 -0.32 15.51 11.00
C ALA A 57 -0.25 15.06 12.47
N GLN A 58 -0.67 13.83 12.76
CA GLN A 58 -0.75 13.28 14.11
C GLN A 58 0.02 11.97 14.23
N VAL A 59 0.87 11.86 15.23
CA VAL A 59 1.69 10.69 15.53
C VAL A 59 1.37 10.20 16.92
N GLY A 60 0.81 8.99 17.03
CA GLY A 60 0.49 8.34 18.30
C GLY A 60 1.74 7.93 19.08
N ALA A 61 1.55 7.68 20.37
CA ALA A 61 2.63 7.37 21.32
C ALA A 61 3.48 6.15 20.89
N ASP A 62 4.73 6.12 21.32
CA ASP A 62 5.70 5.05 21.09
C ASP A 62 6.00 4.76 19.61
N SER A 63 5.60 5.65 18.69
CA SER A 63 5.79 5.49 17.25
C SER A 63 7.14 6.04 16.77
N GLN A 64 7.63 5.52 15.65
CA GLN A 64 8.91 5.89 15.08
C GLN A 64 8.75 6.33 13.61
N ILE A 65 9.16 7.55 13.32
CA ILE A 65 9.29 8.07 11.94
C ILE A 65 10.78 8.06 11.61
N LYS A 66 11.25 7.05 10.91
CA LYS A 66 12.69 6.86 10.65
C LYS A 66 13.22 7.84 9.61
N ALA A 67 14.54 7.82 9.43
CA ALA A 67 15.23 8.78 8.57
C ALA A 67 14.58 8.97 7.19
N ARG A 68 14.32 10.20 6.79
CA ARG A 68 13.73 10.60 5.50
C ARG A 68 12.33 10.05 5.24
N ALA A 69 11.65 9.49 6.23
CA ALA A 69 10.25 9.15 6.08
C ALA A 69 9.38 10.42 6.15
N VAL A 70 8.25 10.40 5.47
CA VAL A 70 7.32 11.52 5.36
C VAL A 70 5.94 11.10 5.83
N LEU A 71 5.36 11.87 6.74
CA LEU A 71 3.94 11.82 7.08
C LEU A 71 3.29 13.12 6.56
N GLY A 72 2.41 12.97 5.57
CA GLY A 72 1.78 14.05 4.84
C GLY A 72 0.78 14.86 5.68
N GLU A 73 0.39 16.01 5.13
CA GLU A 73 -0.50 16.97 5.78
C GLU A 73 -1.81 16.33 6.27
N ARG A 74 -2.16 16.59 7.55
CA ARG A 74 -3.34 16.07 8.27
C ARG A 74 -3.40 14.55 8.42
N CYS A 75 -2.48 13.79 7.85
CA CYS A 75 -2.44 12.34 7.99
C CYS A 75 -2.22 11.91 9.44
N ARG A 76 -2.65 10.71 9.78
CA ARG A 76 -2.64 10.21 11.15
C ARG A 76 -2.08 8.81 11.21
N ILE A 77 -1.24 8.57 12.21
CA ILE A 77 -0.81 7.23 12.59
C ILE A 77 -1.10 7.00 14.07
N GLY A 78 -1.53 5.80 14.40
CA GLY A 78 -1.80 5.37 15.77
C GLY A 78 -0.54 5.19 16.61
N GLU A 79 -0.67 4.41 17.67
CA GLU A 79 0.42 4.12 18.59
C GLU A 79 1.32 2.98 18.11
N ARG A 80 2.59 2.94 18.56
CA ARG A 80 3.55 1.86 18.27
C ARG A 80 3.77 1.59 16.78
N CYS A 81 3.54 2.60 15.96
CA CYS A 81 3.75 2.52 14.51
C CYS A 81 5.21 2.76 14.13
N VAL A 82 5.61 2.17 13.01
CA VAL A 82 6.94 2.37 12.45
C VAL A 82 6.84 2.76 10.98
N LEU A 83 7.26 3.97 10.63
CA LEU A 83 7.53 4.36 9.24
C LEU A 83 9.02 4.19 8.98
N ASN A 84 9.40 3.18 8.20
CA ASN A 84 10.81 2.91 7.88
C ASN A 84 11.39 3.96 6.91
N GLN A 85 12.70 3.90 6.69
CA GLN A 85 13.46 4.92 5.95
C GLN A 85 12.87 5.18 4.55
N GLY A 86 12.60 6.42 4.26
CA GLY A 86 12.08 6.84 2.95
C GLY A 86 10.63 6.43 2.68
N ALA A 87 9.92 5.87 3.65
CA ALA A 87 8.48 5.63 3.52
C ALA A 87 7.73 6.97 3.39
N VAL A 88 6.71 7.02 2.53
CA VAL A 88 5.86 8.21 2.32
C VAL A 88 4.41 7.82 2.58
N VAL A 89 3.81 8.44 3.57
CA VAL A 89 2.40 8.24 3.93
C VAL A 89 1.65 9.55 3.73
N GLY A 90 0.64 9.56 2.87
CA GLY A 90 -0.21 10.72 2.62
C GLY A 90 0.24 11.62 1.47
N GLY A 91 1.05 11.11 0.55
CA GLY A 91 1.27 11.75 -0.76
C GLY A 91 -0.01 11.75 -1.60
N ASP A 92 -0.10 12.65 -2.58
CA ASP A 92 -1.24 12.70 -3.50
C ASP A 92 -1.31 11.42 -4.34
N GLY A 93 -2.49 10.84 -4.42
CA GLY A 93 -2.78 9.75 -5.35
C GLY A 93 -2.80 10.22 -6.81
N PHE A 94 -2.79 9.26 -7.74
CA PHE A 94 -2.92 9.53 -9.17
C PHE A 94 -4.39 9.88 -9.51
N GLY A 95 -4.72 11.16 -9.37
CA GLY A 95 -6.05 11.70 -9.66
C GLY A 95 -5.99 12.68 -10.83
N PHE A 96 -6.39 12.25 -12.03
CA PHE A 96 -6.46 13.09 -13.23
C PHE A 96 -7.69 12.77 -14.05
N ALA A 97 -8.32 13.79 -14.62
CA ALA A 97 -9.40 13.66 -15.60
C ALA A 97 -8.92 14.11 -16.98
N PRO A 98 -9.30 13.42 -18.06
CA PRO A 98 -9.02 13.91 -19.41
C PRO A 98 -9.97 15.08 -19.74
N ASP A 99 -9.37 16.20 -20.18
CA ASP A 99 -10.11 17.34 -20.71
C ASP A 99 -9.46 17.82 -21.99
N GLN A 100 -10.17 17.77 -23.11
CA GLN A 100 -9.73 18.19 -24.45
C GLN A 100 -8.33 17.70 -24.84
N GLY A 101 -7.97 16.44 -24.47
CA GLY A 101 -6.68 15.84 -24.79
C GLY A 101 -5.56 16.17 -23.81
N THR A 102 -5.84 16.87 -22.73
CA THR A 102 -4.92 17.15 -21.61
C THR A 102 -5.37 16.47 -20.33
N TRP A 103 -4.44 16.33 -19.36
CA TRP A 103 -4.75 15.78 -18.04
C TRP A 103 -4.94 16.92 -17.04
N VAL A 104 -6.13 17.04 -16.49
CA VAL A 104 -6.44 17.99 -15.41
C VAL A 104 -6.37 17.27 -14.08
N LYS A 105 -5.57 17.81 -13.13
CA LYS A 105 -5.42 17.25 -11.79
C LYS A 105 -6.74 17.33 -11.02
N ILE A 106 -7.05 16.24 -10.32
CA ILE A 106 -8.14 16.18 -9.33
C ILE A 106 -7.49 16.28 -7.95
N GLU A 107 -7.92 17.27 -7.16
CA GLU A 107 -7.42 17.49 -5.81
C GLU A 107 -7.66 16.28 -4.91
N GLN A 108 -6.66 15.95 -4.10
CA GLN A 108 -6.69 14.82 -3.15
C GLN A 108 -6.95 15.39 -1.75
N MET A 109 -8.21 15.45 -1.32
CA MET A 109 -8.64 16.13 -0.09
C MET A 109 -8.71 15.21 1.14
N GLY A 110 -8.79 13.90 0.95
CA GLY A 110 -8.74 12.91 2.00
C GLY A 110 -7.36 12.82 2.66
N ILE A 111 -7.23 11.95 3.63
CA ILE A 111 -5.96 11.67 4.32
C ILE A 111 -5.56 10.20 4.17
N ALA A 112 -4.38 9.85 4.64
CA ALA A 112 -4.02 8.49 5.00
C ALA A 112 -4.15 8.35 6.53
N TRP A 113 -4.89 7.34 6.96
CA TRP A 113 -5.07 7.01 8.37
C TRP A 113 -4.58 5.59 8.65
N LEU A 114 -3.63 5.46 9.58
CA LEU A 114 -3.09 4.20 10.03
C LEU A 114 -3.50 3.97 11.49
N GLY A 115 -4.00 2.77 11.78
CA GLY A 115 -4.30 2.32 13.13
C GLY A 115 -3.04 2.09 13.98
N ASP A 116 -3.20 1.36 15.06
CA ASP A 116 -2.11 1.02 15.97
C ASP A 116 -1.25 -0.14 15.45
N ASP A 117 0.01 -0.21 15.90
CA ASP A 117 0.92 -1.32 15.59
C ASP A 117 1.17 -1.52 14.08
N VAL A 118 1.00 -0.49 13.25
CA VAL A 118 1.25 -0.54 11.81
C VAL A 118 2.73 -0.36 11.50
N GLU A 119 3.26 -1.16 10.58
CA GLU A 119 4.63 -1.01 10.09
C GLU A 119 4.66 -0.81 8.58
N ILE A 120 5.31 0.26 8.14
CA ILE A 120 5.49 0.64 6.74
C ILE A 120 6.97 0.47 6.38
N GLY A 121 7.26 -0.40 5.42
CA GLY A 121 8.61 -0.74 4.98
C GLY A 121 9.32 0.36 4.21
N ILE A 122 10.60 0.13 3.91
CA ILE A 122 11.49 1.08 3.27
C ILE A 122 10.96 1.47 1.88
N ASN A 123 10.89 2.77 1.60
CA ASN A 123 10.41 3.32 0.31
C ASN A 123 9.00 2.83 -0.10
N THR A 124 8.19 2.41 0.84
CA THR A 124 6.77 2.12 0.62
C THR A 124 5.98 3.41 0.61
N CYS A 125 5.06 3.54 -0.35
CA CYS A 125 4.20 4.70 -0.52
C CYS A 125 2.75 4.32 -0.20
N VAL A 126 2.08 5.15 0.61
CA VAL A 126 0.65 5.08 0.91
C VAL A 126 0.04 6.42 0.53
N ASP A 127 -0.71 6.44 -0.57
CA ASP A 127 -1.34 7.65 -1.05
C ASP A 127 -2.49 8.06 -0.13
N ARG A 128 -2.77 9.36 -0.05
CA ARG A 128 -3.98 9.87 0.60
C ARG A 128 -5.21 9.56 -0.23
N GLY A 129 -6.36 9.59 0.38
CA GLY A 129 -7.60 9.44 -0.36
C GLY A 129 -7.99 10.69 -1.16
N ALA A 130 -8.82 10.52 -2.17
CA ALA A 130 -9.32 11.64 -2.98
C ALA A 130 -10.37 12.47 -2.22
N LEU A 131 -11.57 11.93 -1.99
CA LEU A 131 -12.63 12.53 -1.15
C LEU A 131 -12.75 11.81 0.20
N GLY A 132 -12.74 10.50 0.21
CA GLY A 132 -12.62 9.67 1.41
C GLY A 132 -11.16 9.36 1.70
N ASP A 133 -10.88 8.68 2.79
CA ASP A 133 -9.53 8.40 3.26
C ASP A 133 -8.96 7.09 2.70
N THR A 134 -7.65 6.96 2.72
CA THR A 134 -6.93 5.68 2.63
C THR A 134 -6.72 5.18 4.05
N VAL A 135 -7.11 3.93 4.34
CA VAL A 135 -7.16 3.41 5.70
C VAL A 135 -6.39 2.10 5.81
N LEU A 136 -5.47 2.03 6.76
CA LEU A 136 -4.80 0.82 7.19
C LEU A 136 -5.17 0.56 8.64
N GLU A 137 -5.85 -0.55 8.91
CA GLU A 137 -6.26 -0.89 10.27
C GLU A 137 -5.09 -1.42 11.13
N ASP A 138 -5.38 -1.71 12.41
CA ASP A 138 -4.38 -2.12 13.39
C ASP A 138 -3.58 -3.34 12.94
N GLY A 139 -2.29 -3.34 13.25
CA GLY A 139 -1.39 -4.47 13.04
C GLY A 139 -1.01 -4.74 11.59
N VAL A 140 -1.39 -3.91 10.63
CA VAL A 140 -1.00 -4.05 9.21
C VAL A 140 0.52 -3.96 9.07
N LYS A 141 1.12 -4.88 8.29
CA LYS A 141 2.55 -4.93 8.01
C LYS A 141 2.81 -4.87 6.51
N LEU A 142 3.41 -3.80 6.07
CA LEU A 142 3.82 -3.61 4.68
C LEU A 142 5.35 -3.67 4.59
N ASP A 143 5.86 -4.57 3.76
CA ASP A 143 7.28 -4.67 3.44
C ASP A 143 7.72 -3.52 2.52
N ASN A 144 8.92 -3.60 1.97
CA ASN A 144 9.57 -2.55 1.22
C ASN A 144 9.00 -2.38 -0.19
N GLN A 145 9.03 -1.13 -0.70
CA GLN A 145 8.68 -0.79 -2.09
C GLN A 145 7.24 -1.18 -2.47
N ILE A 146 6.33 -1.12 -1.53
CA ILE A 146 4.90 -1.33 -1.78
C ILE A 146 4.26 -0.02 -2.22
N GLN A 147 3.33 -0.09 -3.18
CA GLN A 147 2.46 1.02 -3.54
C GLN A 147 1.04 0.75 -3.10
N VAL A 148 0.52 1.55 -2.20
CA VAL A 148 -0.90 1.60 -1.81
C VAL A 148 -1.51 2.86 -2.42
N ALA A 149 -2.39 2.71 -3.41
CA ALA A 149 -3.03 3.84 -4.06
C ALA A 149 -4.16 4.45 -3.21
N HIS A 150 -4.71 5.57 -3.69
CA HIS A 150 -5.75 6.35 -3.00
C HIS A 150 -7.01 5.54 -2.68
N ASN A 151 -7.65 5.85 -1.56
CA ASN A 151 -8.92 5.23 -1.12
C ASN A 151 -8.86 3.71 -0.92
N VAL A 152 -7.69 3.15 -0.74
CA VAL A 152 -7.54 1.72 -0.37
C VAL A 152 -7.87 1.56 1.10
N HIS A 153 -8.59 0.48 1.43
CA HIS A 153 -8.79 0.01 2.78
C HIS A 153 -8.07 -1.33 2.98
N ILE A 154 -7.30 -1.46 4.06
CA ILE A 154 -6.60 -2.69 4.44
C ILE A 154 -6.99 -3.07 5.86
N GLY A 155 -7.66 -4.22 5.99
CA GLY A 155 -8.13 -4.76 7.27
C GLY A 155 -6.99 -5.23 8.18
N LYS A 156 -7.35 -5.35 9.48
CA LYS A 156 -6.39 -5.63 10.57
C LYS A 156 -5.50 -6.83 10.30
N HIS A 157 -4.25 -6.72 10.79
CA HIS A 157 -3.26 -7.80 10.76
C HIS A 157 -3.00 -8.40 9.38
N THR A 158 -3.33 -7.67 8.31
CA THR A 158 -2.94 -8.06 6.94
C THR A 158 -1.47 -7.73 6.70
N ALA A 159 -0.75 -8.67 6.12
CA ALA A 159 0.67 -8.53 5.81
C ALA A 159 0.94 -8.65 4.31
N MET A 160 1.84 -7.82 3.79
CA MET A 160 2.21 -7.79 2.38
C MET A 160 3.71 -7.81 2.22
N ALA A 161 4.20 -8.69 1.37
CA ALA A 161 5.62 -8.76 1.03
C ALA A 161 6.03 -7.71 -0.02
N GLY A 162 7.33 -7.56 -0.23
CA GLY A 162 7.89 -6.47 -1.03
C GLY A 162 7.36 -6.34 -2.45
N CYS A 163 7.34 -5.12 -2.95
CA CYS A 163 6.94 -4.78 -4.32
C CYS A 163 5.47 -5.09 -4.67
N VAL A 164 4.58 -5.26 -3.70
CA VAL A 164 3.14 -5.39 -3.95
C VAL A 164 2.59 -4.05 -4.45
N GLY A 165 1.73 -4.08 -5.46
CA GLY A 165 1.00 -2.93 -5.94
C GLY A 165 -0.50 -3.09 -5.72
N ILE A 166 -1.14 -2.07 -5.14
CA ILE A 166 -2.59 -2.04 -4.90
C ILE A 166 -3.16 -0.82 -5.59
N ALA A 167 -4.02 -1.04 -6.57
CA ALA A 167 -4.69 0.04 -7.28
C ALA A 167 -5.80 0.69 -6.44
N GLY A 168 -6.23 1.88 -6.84
CA GLY A 168 -7.16 2.71 -6.06
C GLY A 168 -8.51 2.06 -5.76
N SER A 169 -9.08 2.45 -4.63
CA SER A 169 -10.40 2.03 -4.15
C SER A 169 -10.56 0.51 -3.95
N CYS A 170 -9.47 -0.18 -3.67
CA CYS A 170 -9.48 -1.59 -3.32
C CYS A 170 -9.82 -1.77 -1.83
N ASP A 171 -10.64 -2.77 -1.50
CA ASP A 171 -11.00 -3.15 -0.12
C ASP A 171 -10.40 -4.52 0.20
N ILE A 172 -9.40 -4.57 1.07
CA ILE A 172 -8.70 -5.78 1.47
C ILE A 172 -9.08 -6.12 2.92
N GLY A 173 -9.61 -7.31 3.13
CA GLY A 173 -10.05 -7.80 4.44
C GLY A 173 -8.91 -8.01 5.43
N ALA A 174 -9.31 -8.46 6.61
CA ALA A 174 -8.42 -8.73 7.72
C ALA A 174 -7.67 -10.07 7.57
N TYR A 175 -6.50 -10.17 8.21
CA TYR A 175 -5.70 -11.40 8.29
C TYR A 175 -5.30 -11.99 6.93
N CYS A 176 -5.20 -11.16 5.91
CA CYS A 176 -4.73 -11.55 4.59
C CYS A 176 -3.20 -11.60 4.54
N THR A 177 -2.67 -12.39 3.60
CA THR A 177 -1.24 -12.40 3.28
C THR A 177 -1.06 -12.26 1.78
N ILE A 178 -0.33 -11.23 1.35
CA ILE A 178 -0.10 -10.93 -0.06
C ILE A 178 1.38 -11.16 -0.39
N GLY A 179 1.63 -12.12 -1.27
CA GLY A 179 2.98 -12.48 -1.71
C GLY A 179 3.65 -11.38 -2.54
N GLY A 180 4.98 -11.34 -2.49
CA GLY A 180 5.77 -10.27 -3.13
C GLY A 180 5.49 -10.12 -4.62
N ALA A 181 5.54 -8.89 -5.10
CA ALA A 181 5.26 -8.49 -6.49
C ALA A 181 3.85 -8.87 -7.00
N ALA A 182 2.90 -9.17 -6.10
CA ALA A 182 1.49 -9.31 -6.49
C ALA A 182 0.90 -7.94 -6.85
N MET A 183 0.00 -7.91 -7.82
CA MET A 183 -0.70 -6.71 -8.28
C MET A 183 -2.20 -6.87 -8.09
N ILE A 184 -2.80 -5.98 -7.31
CA ILE A 184 -4.24 -5.99 -6.99
C ILE A 184 -4.93 -4.90 -7.83
N GLY A 185 -5.89 -5.31 -8.65
CA GLY A 185 -6.68 -4.39 -9.48
C GLY A 185 -7.53 -3.42 -8.68
N GLY A 186 -7.86 -2.29 -9.27
CA GLY A 186 -8.68 -1.26 -8.62
C GLY A 186 -10.15 -1.64 -8.47
N HIS A 187 -10.81 -1.06 -7.46
CA HIS A 187 -12.24 -1.22 -7.21
C HIS A 187 -12.70 -2.66 -6.97
N ILE A 188 -11.79 -3.54 -6.54
CA ILE A 188 -12.09 -4.93 -6.19
C ILE A 188 -12.02 -5.16 -4.69
N ARG A 189 -12.61 -6.27 -4.25
CA ARG A 189 -12.61 -6.67 -2.85
C ARG A 189 -11.90 -8.00 -2.63
N ILE A 190 -11.01 -8.03 -1.65
CA ILE A 190 -10.40 -9.25 -1.11
C ILE A 190 -11.03 -9.52 0.26
N GLY A 191 -11.62 -10.69 0.45
CA GLY A 191 -12.22 -11.09 1.75
C GLY A 191 -11.15 -11.40 2.80
N ASP A 192 -11.62 -11.62 4.03
CA ASP A 192 -10.74 -11.98 5.13
C ASP A 192 -10.04 -13.33 4.91
N HIS A 193 -8.87 -13.52 5.53
CA HIS A 193 -8.10 -14.77 5.51
C HIS A 193 -7.75 -15.26 4.09
N VAL A 194 -7.60 -14.37 3.14
CA VAL A 194 -7.16 -14.71 1.78
C VAL A 194 -5.64 -14.65 1.70
N HIS A 195 -5.05 -15.68 1.09
CA HIS A 195 -3.63 -15.70 0.74
C HIS A 195 -3.46 -15.55 -0.78
N ILE A 196 -2.75 -14.52 -1.21
CA ILE A 196 -2.36 -14.30 -2.62
C ILE A 196 -0.89 -14.69 -2.78
N SER A 197 -0.61 -15.63 -3.67
CA SER A 197 0.77 -16.05 -3.97
C SER A 197 1.57 -14.93 -4.67
N ALA A 198 2.89 -15.01 -4.56
CA ALA A 198 3.79 -14.03 -5.20
C ALA A 198 3.57 -13.93 -6.72
N ALA A 199 3.81 -12.73 -7.26
CA ALA A 199 3.68 -12.41 -8.69
C ALA A 199 2.29 -12.69 -9.30
N THR A 200 1.26 -12.75 -8.47
CA THR A 200 -0.13 -12.95 -8.91
C THR A 200 -0.76 -11.62 -9.29
N VAL A 201 -1.43 -11.56 -10.44
CA VAL A 201 -2.26 -10.43 -10.84
C VAL A 201 -3.72 -10.75 -10.54
N VAL A 202 -4.31 -10.00 -9.60
CA VAL A 202 -5.72 -10.16 -9.18
C VAL A 202 -6.56 -9.12 -9.90
N THR A 203 -7.41 -9.58 -10.82
CA THR A 203 -8.23 -8.70 -11.69
C THR A 203 -9.70 -8.67 -11.32
N ARG A 204 -10.11 -9.46 -10.32
CA ARG A 204 -11.50 -9.55 -9.84
C ARG A 204 -11.53 -9.77 -8.34
N SER A 205 -12.68 -9.52 -7.73
CA SER A 205 -12.88 -9.75 -6.29
C SER A 205 -12.70 -11.22 -5.91
N VAL A 206 -12.06 -11.44 -4.75
CA VAL A 206 -11.78 -12.76 -4.16
C VAL A 206 -12.36 -12.75 -2.75
N LEU A 207 -13.59 -13.23 -2.58
CA LEU A 207 -14.32 -13.11 -1.32
C LEU A 207 -14.18 -14.32 -0.40
N LYS A 208 -13.84 -15.47 -0.95
CA LYS A 208 -13.76 -16.72 -0.18
C LYS A 208 -12.35 -16.89 0.38
N PRO A 209 -12.18 -17.19 1.68
CA PRO A 209 -10.89 -17.55 2.25
C PRO A 209 -10.24 -18.69 1.49
N GLY A 210 -8.91 -18.62 1.31
CA GLY A 210 -8.14 -19.63 0.58
C GLY A 210 -6.85 -19.09 0.01
N VAL A 211 -6.14 -19.95 -0.71
CA VAL A 211 -4.87 -19.63 -1.39
C VAL A 211 -5.13 -19.48 -2.89
N TYR A 212 -4.73 -18.33 -3.44
CA TYR A 212 -4.95 -18.00 -4.85
C TYR A 212 -3.61 -17.72 -5.54
N THR A 213 -3.39 -18.36 -6.67
CA THR A 213 -2.16 -18.25 -7.46
C THR A 213 -2.50 -17.92 -8.91
N GLY A 214 -1.93 -16.85 -9.44
CA GLY A 214 -2.13 -16.39 -10.82
C GLY A 214 -0.82 -16.24 -11.61
N ALA A 215 0.27 -16.85 -11.14
CA ALA A 215 1.56 -16.84 -11.84
C ALA A 215 1.62 -17.97 -12.88
N PHE A 216 2.20 -17.68 -14.05
CA PHE A 216 2.47 -18.72 -15.05
C PHE A 216 3.58 -19.66 -14.54
N PRO A 217 3.46 -20.99 -14.71
CA PRO A 217 4.46 -21.94 -14.24
C PRO A 217 5.84 -21.69 -14.83
N LEU A 218 6.87 -21.69 -13.97
CA LEU A 218 8.26 -21.61 -14.40
C LEU A 218 8.64 -22.85 -15.20
N SER A 219 9.23 -22.64 -16.37
CA SER A 219 9.76 -23.73 -17.20
C SER A 219 11.00 -23.25 -17.97
N GLU A 220 11.77 -24.20 -18.50
CA GLU A 220 12.88 -23.88 -19.40
C GLU A 220 12.38 -23.04 -20.59
N ASN A 221 13.18 -22.07 -21.04
CA ASN A 221 12.72 -21.04 -22.00
C ASN A 221 12.16 -21.63 -23.31
N ALA A 222 12.76 -22.69 -23.85
CA ALA A 222 12.27 -23.31 -25.07
C ALA A 222 10.88 -23.93 -24.89
N VAL A 223 10.62 -24.54 -23.74
CA VAL A 223 9.33 -25.11 -23.36
C VAL A 223 8.33 -23.97 -23.10
N TRP A 224 8.73 -22.93 -22.37
CA TRP A 224 7.90 -21.77 -22.09
C TRP A 224 7.40 -21.10 -23.36
N ARG A 225 8.29 -20.87 -24.36
CA ARG A 225 7.92 -20.28 -25.63
C ARG A 225 6.88 -21.09 -26.40
N LYS A 226 6.97 -22.42 -26.39
CA LYS A 226 5.96 -23.31 -27.02
C LYS A 226 4.61 -23.18 -26.31
N ASN A 227 4.61 -23.21 -24.96
CA ASN A 227 3.40 -23.08 -24.18
C ASN A 227 2.75 -21.71 -24.35
N ALA A 228 3.54 -20.62 -24.33
CA ALA A 228 3.06 -19.26 -24.55
C ALA A 228 2.47 -19.07 -25.95
N ALA A 229 3.05 -19.71 -26.99
CA ALA A 229 2.48 -19.71 -28.33
C ALA A 229 1.13 -20.46 -28.37
N ALA A 230 1.02 -21.61 -27.67
CA ALA A 230 -0.23 -22.36 -27.59
C ALA A 230 -1.35 -21.57 -26.87
N LEU A 231 -1.02 -20.82 -25.80
CA LEU A 231 -1.99 -19.96 -25.09
C LEU A 231 -2.68 -18.93 -26.01
N ARG A 232 -1.98 -18.39 -27.00
CA ARG A 232 -2.55 -17.45 -27.98
C ARG A 232 -3.65 -18.09 -28.86
N HIS A 233 -3.69 -19.41 -28.93
CA HIS A 233 -4.61 -20.17 -29.77
C HIS A 233 -5.59 -21.03 -28.94
N LEU A 234 -5.74 -20.76 -27.63
CA LEU A 234 -6.61 -21.55 -26.77
C LEU A 234 -8.06 -21.57 -27.24
N SER A 235 -8.60 -20.44 -27.71
CA SER A 235 -9.96 -20.37 -28.25
C SER A 235 -10.11 -21.28 -29.47
N THR A 236 -9.17 -21.20 -30.40
CA THR A 236 -9.16 -22.04 -31.60
C THR A 236 -9.00 -23.54 -31.25
N LEU A 237 -8.15 -23.85 -30.26
CA LEU A 237 -7.98 -25.23 -29.77
C LEU A 237 -9.28 -25.75 -29.16
N ARG A 238 -9.95 -24.96 -28.33
CA ARG A 238 -11.26 -25.29 -27.75
C ARG A 238 -12.30 -25.58 -28.86
N ASP A 239 -12.38 -24.74 -29.87
CA ASP A 239 -13.35 -24.90 -30.94
C ASP A 239 -13.06 -26.15 -31.78
N ARG A 240 -11.79 -26.48 -32.00
CA ARG A 240 -11.39 -27.74 -32.68
C ARG A 240 -11.73 -28.96 -31.83
N VAL A 241 -11.50 -28.93 -30.54
CA VAL A 241 -11.86 -30.01 -29.61
C VAL A 241 -13.37 -30.21 -29.63
N ARG A 242 -14.20 -29.18 -29.53
CA ARG A 242 -15.65 -29.24 -29.59
C ARG A 242 -16.12 -29.85 -30.91
N SER A 243 -15.51 -29.49 -32.03
CA SER A 243 -15.83 -30.09 -33.34
C SER A 243 -15.52 -31.58 -33.39
N LEU A 244 -14.38 -32.00 -32.82
CA LEU A 244 -14.01 -33.43 -32.77
C LEU A 244 -14.95 -34.24 -31.88
N GLU A 245 -15.36 -33.68 -30.72
CA GLU A 245 -16.32 -34.31 -29.79
C GLU A 245 -17.68 -34.52 -30.49
N GLN A 246 -18.16 -33.52 -31.23
CA GLN A 246 -19.39 -33.62 -32.01
C GLN A 246 -19.30 -34.72 -33.06
N HIS A 247 -18.20 -34.80 -33.81
CA HIS A 247 -18.00 -35.85 -34.83
C HIS A 247 -17.86 -37.25 -34.21
N ALA A 248 -17.32 -37.34 -32.99
CA ALA A 248 -17.17 -38.59 -32.26
C ALA A 248 -18.45 -39.05 -31.52
N GLY A 249 -19.53 -38.28 -31.59
CA GLY A 249 -20.79 -38.57 -30.87
C GLY A 249 -20.64 -38.50 -29.33
N LEU A 250 -19.62 -37.80 -28.81
CA LEU A 250 -19.42 -37.59 -27.39
C LEU A 250 -20.34 -36.47 -26.90
N SER A 251 -21.15 -36.77 -25.87
CA SER A 251 -21.95 -35.75 -25.20
C SER A 251 -21.05 -34.73 -24.51
N ARG A 252 -21.43 -33.46 -24.51
CA ARG A 252 -20.76 -32.42 -23.77
C ARG A 252 -20.64 -32.83 -22.30
N LEU A 253 -19.42 -32.94 -21.78
CA LEU A 253 -19.20 -32.76 -20.38
C LEU A 253 -19.61 -31.32 -20.07
N GLU A 254 -20.61 -31.14 -19.21
CA GLU A 254 -21.01 -29.78 -18.75
C GLU A 254 -19.76 -29.08 -18.26
N ASP A 255 -19.32 -28.07 -18.99
CA ASP A 255 -18.22 -27.20 -18.58
C ASP A 255 -18.68 -26.50 -17.27
N GLY A 256 -18.29 -27.01 -16.12
CA GLY A 256 -18.53 -26.40 -14.80
C GLY A 256 -17.77 -25.07 -14.59
N ILE A 257 -17.54 -24.33 -15.67
CA ILE A 257 -16.99 -22.99 -15.66
C ILE A 257 -18.18 -22.05 -15.83
N SER A 258 -18.63 -21.47 -14.71
CA SER A 258 -19.61 -20.39 -14.74
C SER A 258 -19.05 -19.26 -15.64
N GLU A 259 -19.88 -18.70 -16.49
CA GLU A 259 -19.56 -17.59 -17.41
C GLU A 259 -19.30 -16.24 -16.68
N ASP A 260 -18.93 -16.27 -15.42
CA ASP A 260 -18.57 -15.08 -14.64
C ASP A 260 -17.09 -14.70 -14.85
N LEU A 261 -16.78 -14.19 -16.03
CA LEU A 261 -15.53 -13.49 -16.35
C LEU A 261 -15.76 -11.99 -16.42
#